data_d79d6f4b502fb4ee657da43f29d23ae0
#
_entry.id   d79d6f4b502fb4ee657da43f29d23ae0
#
_cell.length_a   1.000
_cell.length_b   1.000
_cell.length_c   1.000
_cell.angle_alpha   90.00
_cell.angle_beta   90.00
_cell.angle_gamma   90.00
#
_symmetry.space_group_name_H-M   'P 1'
#
loop_
_entity.id
_entity.type
_entity.pdbx_description
1 polymer ?
#
loop_
_entity_poly.entity_id
_entity_poly.type
_entity_poly.pdbx_seq_one_letter_code
_entity_poly.pdbx_strand_id
1 'polypeptide(L)'
;MNDTPKDMNYKFFSSGPNGGPMFLVHKTAVLLNIAAFRTLGEPQGLKIGISEEKRLIYVYPINEFNQEDVIYIQDYNRLASRIIISQKRDIRDELIRLGLKKYTPGEWDGEKLVFKF
;
A
#
# COMPACT_ATOMS: atom_id res chain seq x y z
N MET A 1 20.72 27.26 0.78
CA MET A 1 20.57 27.21 0.96
C MET A 1 20.64 26.97 0.93
N ASN A 2 20.21 27.01 0.91
CA ASN A 2 19.83 26.79 0.96
C ASN A 2 19.60 26.53 0.61
N ASP A 3 19.27 26.36 0.48
CA ASP A 3 18.66 26.15 0.48
C ASP A 3 18.24 25.96 0.29
N THR A 4 18.02 25.47 0.22
CA THR A 4 17.52 25.58 0.38
C THR A 4 17.37 25.81 0.74
N PRO A 5 17.22 25.93 0.71
CA PRO A 5 16.98 26.31 1.24
C PRO A 5 16.98 26.19 2.03
N LYS A 6 17.19 26.02 2.51
CA LYS A 6 16.97 26.13 3.19
C LYS A 6 16.34 26.36 3.78
N ASP A 7 16.39 26.43 4.29
CA ASP A 7 15.61 26.61 4.75
C ASP A 7 14.87 26.77 4.67
N MET A 8 15.50 26.58 4.99
CA MET A 8 14.43 26.98 4.59
C MET A 8 13.00 26.73 4.87
N ASN A 9 12.17 27.33 4.48
CA ASN A 9 10.75 27.38 4.76
C ASN A 9 9.93 26.64 3.73
N TYR A 10 10.46 25.57 3.24
CA TYR A 10 9.76 24.77 2.24
C TYR A 10 8.82 23.80 2.93
N LYS A 11 7.66 23.72 2.37
CA LYS A 11 6.75 22.62 2.70
C LYS A 11 6.75 21.64 1.55
N PHE A 12 7.04 20.40 1.85
CA PHE A 12 7.05 19.37 0.84
C PHE A 12 5.70 18.69 0.86
N PHE A 13 5.05 18.71 -0.28
CA PHE A 13 3.77 18.04 -0.41
C PHE A 13 4.02 16.57 -0.67
N SER A 14 3.23 15.72 -0.03
CA SER A 14 3.37 14.29 -0.14
C SER A 14 2.03 13.67 -0.45
N SER A 15 2.07 12.48 -1.01
CA SER A 15 0.85 11.73 -1.26
C SER A 15 0.35 11.16 0.06
N GLY A 16 -0.91 11.43 0.36
CA GLY A 16 -1.51 10.99 1.61
C GLY A 16 -1.10 11.85 2.79
N PRO A 17 -1.63 11.59 3.96
CA PRO A 17 -1.42 12.42 5.14
C PRO A 17 0.03 12.57 5.56
N ASN A 18 0.84 11.55 5.39
CA ASN A 18 2.21 11.55 5.86
C ASN A 18 3.23 11.28 4.76
N GLY A 19 2.77 11.16 3.51
CA GLY A 19 3.67 10.87 2.39
C GLY A 19 4.27 9.48 2.39
N GLY A 20 3.94 8.65 3.35
CA GLY A 20 4.47 7.30 3.45
C GLY A 20 3.57 6.26 2.78
N PRO A 21 3.89 4.98 3.01
CA PRO A 21 3.08 3.89 2.48
C PRO A 21 1.64 3.96 2.96
N MET A 22 0.71 3.68 2.06
CA MET A 22 -0.71 3.82 2.34
C MET A 22 -1.48 2.68 1.68
N PHE A 23 -2.37 2.06 2.44
CA PHE A 23 -3.35 1.11 1.93
C PHE A 23 -4.65 1.87 1.70
N LEU A 24 -5.21 1.75 0.51
CA LEU A 24 -6.36 2.54 0.10
C LEU A 24 -7.55 1.66 -0.20
N VAL A 25 -8.70 2.02 0.34
CA VAL A 25 -9.96 1.36 0.00
C VAL A 25 -10.83 2.38 -0.69
N HIS A 26 -11.05 2.18 -1.98
CA HIS A 26 -11.86 3.06 -2.80
C HIS A 26 -13.23 2.44 -3.05
N LYS A 27 -14.04 3.16 -3.78
CA LYS A 27 -15.43 2.75 -4.04
C LYS A 27 -15.51 1.40 -4.73
N THR A 28 -14.57 1.09 -5.61
CA THR A 28 -14.60 -0.14 -6.41
C THR A 28 -13.30 -0.91 -6.40
N ALA A 29 -12.31 -0.49 -5.61
CA ALA A 29 -10.99 -1.10 -5.69
C ALA A 29 -10.24 -0.99 -4.37
N VAL A 30 -9.30 -1.88 -4.19
CA VAL A 30 -8.33 -1.87 -3.10
C VAL A 30 -6.97 -1.60 -3.72
N LEU A 31 -6.24 -0.64 -3.18
CA LEU A 31 -5.01 -0.16 -3.81
C LEU A 31 -3.91 0.09 -2.78
N LEU A 32 -2.68 0.12 -3.27
CA LEU A 32 -1.54 0.66 -2.55
C LEU A 32 -1.09 1.93 -3.26
N ASN A 33 -0.60 2.91 -2.51
CA ASN A 33 -0.02 4.07 -3.15
C ASN A 33 1.40 3.73 -3.66
N ILE A 34 1.95 4.61 -4.48
CA ILE A 34 3.26 4.36 -5.08
C ILE A 34 4.37 4.32 -4.01
N ALA A 35 4.21 5.07 -2.92
CA ALA A 35 5.18 5.04 -1.83
C ALA A 35 5.26 3.66 -1.21
N ALA A 36 4.13 2.98 -1.04
CA ALA A 36 4.11 1.60 -0.54
C ALA A 36 4.83 0.66 -1.52
N PHE A 37 4.54 0.79 -2.80
CA PHE A 37 5.14 -0.05 -3.83
C PHE A 37 6.65 0.12 -3.86
N ARG A 38 7.12 1.36 -3.76
CA ARG A 38 8.55 1.65 -3.74
C ARG A 38 9.23 1.15 -2.48
N THR A 39 8.56 1.29 -1.35
CA THR A 39 9.08 0.75 -0.08
C THR A 39 9.27 -0.76 -0.15
N LEU A 40 8.38 -1.45 -0.86
CA LEU A 40 8.47 -2.89 -1.07
C LEU A 40 9.54 -3.28 -2.10
N GLY A 41 10.19 -2.31 -2.75
CA GLY A 41 11.21 -2.58 -3.75
C GLY A 41 10.66 -2.82 -5.15
N GLU A 42 9.46 -2.35 -5.43
CA GLU A 42 8.77 -2.51 -6.71
C GLU A 42 8.77 -3.97 -7.15
N PRO A 43 8.19 -4.85 -6.32
CA PRO A 43 8.25 -6.29 -6.57
C PRO A 43 7.38 -6.71 -7.75
N GLN A 44 7.59 -7.94 -8.20
CA GLN A 44 6.76 -8.53 -9.26
C GLN A 44 5.40 -8.96 -8.73
N GLY A 45 5.30 -9.22 -7.44
CA GLY A 45 4.06 -9.65 -6.83
C GLY A 45 3.95 -9.25 -5.38
N LEU A 46 2.77 -9.43 -4.84
CA LEU A 46 2.46 -9.11 -3.45
C LEU A 46 1.74 -10.27 -2.81
N LYS A 47 2.10 -10.56 -1.58
CA LYS A 47 1.35 -11.51 -0.76
C LYS A 47 0.74 -10.74 0.40
N ILE A 48 -0.57 -10.83 0.56
CA ILE A 48 -1.29 -10.02 1.52
C ILE A 48 -1.98 -10.92 2.52
N GLY A 49 -1.71 -10.69 3.79
CA GLY A 49 -2.36 -11.40 4.88
C GLY A 49 -3.09 -10.43 5.78
N ILE A 50 -4.19 -10.87 6.34
CA ILE A 50 -4.99 -10.06 7.24
C ILE A 50 -5.14 -10.82 8.55
N SER A 51 -4.76 -10.19 9.64
CA SER A 51 -5.04 -10.71 10.98
C SER A 51 -6.20 -9.91 11.54
N GLU A 52 -7.36 -10.55 11.58
CA GLU A 52 -8.56 -9.93 12.11
C GLU A 52 -8.41 -9.68 13.62
N GLU A 53 -7.83 -10.63 14.30
CA GLU A 53 -7.62 -10.54 15.76
C GLU A 53 -6.70 -9.39 16.13
N LYS A 54 -5.59 -9.27 15.43
CA LYS A 54 -4.61 -8.22 15.71
C LYS A 54 -4.93 -6.90 15.02
N ARG A 55 -5.88 -6.93 14.09
CA ARG A 55 -6.29 -5.80 13.28
C ARG A 55 -5.10 -5.24 12.50
N LEU A 56 -4.42 -6.14 11.81
CA LEU A 56 -3.24 -5.82 11.01
C LEU A 56 -3.38 -6.41 9.61
N ILE A 57 -2.84 -5.67 8.64
CA ILE A 57 -2.66 -6.16 7.28
C ILE A 57 -1.16 -6.23 7.03
N TYR A 58 -0.70 -7.37 6.51
CA TYR A 58 0.70 -7.57 6.15
C TYR A 58 0.81 -7.65 4.64
N VAL A 59 1.75 -6.91 4.07
CA VAL A 59 2.01 -6.96 2.63
C VAL A 59 3.48 -7.30 2.43
N TYR A 60 3.72 -8.45 1.81
CA TYR A 60 5.07 -8.97 1.55
C TYR A 60 5.41 -8.78 0.08
N PRO A 61 6.64 -8.36 -0.24
CA PRO A 61 7.10 -8.34 -1.63
C PRO A 61 7.49 -9.75 -2.07
N ILE A 62 7.06 -10.12 -3.26
CA ILE A 62 7.36 -11.43 -3.84
C ILE A 62 7.99 -11.20 -5.21
N ASN A 63 9.16 -11.80 -5.42
CA ASN A 63 9.88 -11.72 -6.70
C ASN A 63 10.09 -13.09 -7.34
N GLU A 64 9.33 -14.08 -6.89
CA GLU A 64 9.39 -15.42 -7.41
C GLU A 64 8.11 -15.73 -8.16
N PHE A 65 8.22 -16.56 -9.21
CA PHE A 65 7.06 -16.98 -9.98
C PHE A 65 6.47 -18.27 -9.40
N ASN A 66 5.23 -18.53 -9.76
CA ASN A 66 4.50 -19.74 -9.39
C ASN A 66 4.29 -19.93 -7.90
N GLN A 67 4.20 -18.85 -7.16
CA GLN A 67 3.82 -18.88 -5.76
C GLN A 67 2.30 -18.85 -5.64
N GLU A 68 1.76 -19.58 -4.67
CA GLU A 68 0.34 -19.54 -4.39
C GLU A 68 -0.01 -18.28 -3.60
N ASP A 69 -1.25 -17.83 -3.75
CA ASP A 69 -1.80 -16.69 -3.01
C ASP A 69 -1.02 -15.39 -3.23
N VAL A 70 -0.43 -15.26 -4.41
CA VAL A 70 0.31 -14.05 -4.77
C VAL A 70 -0.46 -13.26 -5.81
N ILE A 71 -0.52 -11.95 -5.59
CA ILE A 71 -1.07 -11.02 -6.57
C ILE A 71 0.11 -10.52 -7.40
N TYR A 72 0.19 -10.96 -8.66
CA TYR A 72 1.26 -10.52 -9.57
C TYR A 72 0.90 -9.20 -10.19
N ILE A 73 1.86 -8.27 -10.20
CA ILE A 73 1.66 -6.92 -10.70
C ILE A 73 1.83 -6.91 -12.20
N GLN A 74 0.75 -6.63 -12.92
CA GLN A 74 0.73 -6.50 -14.36
C GLN A 74 0.63 -5.01 -14.72
N ASP A 75 0.85 -4.70 -15.99
CA ASP A 75 0.79 -3.31 -16.44
C ASP A 75 -0.56 -2.67 -16.11
N TYR A 76 -1.66 -3.44 -16.23
CA TYR A 76 -2.99 -2.91 -15.96
C TYR A 76 -3.24 -2.65 -14.46
N ASN A 77 -2.39 -3.20 -13.57
CA ASN A 77 -2.48 -2.92 -12.14
C ASN A 77 -1.79 -1.61 -11.78
N ARG A 78 -0.97 -1.08 -12.67
CA ARG A 78 -0.10 0.05 -12.36
C ARG A 78 -0.70 1.33 -12.91
N LEU A 79 -1.18 2.16 -12.01
CA LEU A 79 -1.63 3.50 -12.32
C LEU A 79 -0.53 4.49 -11.96
N ALA A 80 -0.65 5.74 -12.39
CA ALA A 80 0.40 6.74 -12.24
C ALA A 80 0.94 6.84 -10.81
N SER A 81 0.05 6.74 -9.80
CA SER A 81 0.44 6.91 -8.41
C SER A 81 -0.06 5.79 -7.51
N ARG A 82 -0.56 4.70 -8.10
CA ARG A 82 -1.22 3.64 -7.32
C ARG A 82 -1.02 2.29 -7.96
N ILE A 83 -1.10 1.25 -7.13
CA ILE A 83 -1.09 -0.14 -7.58
C ILE A 83 -2.43 -0.75 -7.19
N ILE A 84 -3.15 -1.28 -8.16
CA ILE A 84 -4.44 -1.92 -7.91
C ILE A 84 -4.17 -3.32 -7.36
N ILE A 85 -4.65 -3.58 -6.15
CA ILE A 85 -4.56 -4.90 -5.55
C ILE A 85 -5.73 -5.75 -6.00
N SER A 86 -6.93 -5.19 -5.96
CA SER A 86 -8.13 -5.91 -6.33
C SER A 86 -9.21 -4.94 -6.76
N GLN A 87 -9.96 -5.35 -7.77
CA GLN A 87 -11.16 -4.64 -8.20
C GLN A 87 -12.40 -5.45 -7.83
N LYS A 88 -12.24 -6.48 -7.01
CA LYS A 88 -13.37 -7.30 -6.58
C LYS A 88 -14.06 -6.65 -5.39
N ARG A 89 -15.35 -6.45 -5.57
CA ARG A 89 -16.15 -5.76 -4.57
C ARG A 89 -16.25 -6.55 -3.25
N ASP A 90 -16.29 -7.87 -3.34
CA ASP A 90 -16.39 -8.71 -2.16
C ASP A 90 -15.19 -8.55 -1.23
N ILE A 91 -13.97 -8.46 -1.78
CA ILE A 91 -12.76 -8.22 -0.98
C ILE A 91 -12.84 -6.85 -0.32
N ARG A 92 -13.22 -5.84 -1.10
CA ARG A 92 -13.37 -4.48 -0.60
C ARG A 92 -14.39 -4.42 0.54
N ASP A 93 -15.55 -5.06 0.33
CA ASP A 93 -16.63 -5.05 1.31
C ASP A 93 -16.22 -5.76 2.60
N GLU A 94 -15.46 -6.83 2.48
CA GLU A 94 -14.95 -7.55 3.64
C GLU A 94 -13.99 -6.68 4.46
N LEU A 95 -13.10 -5.96 3.79
CA LEU A 95 -12.17 -5.06 4.48
C LEU A 95 -12.90 -3.94 5.19
N ILE A 96 -13.94 -3.40 4.56
CA ILE A 96 -14.77 -2.37 5.20
C ILE A 96 -15.50 -2.95 6.40
N ARG A 97 -16.00 -4.16 6.28
CA ARG A 97 -16.68 -4.84 7.39
C ARG A 97 -15.74 -5.02 8.58
N LEU A 98 -14.46 -5.26 8.31
CA LEU A 98 -13.44 -5.40 9.35
C LEU A 98 -13.04 -4.06 9.97
N GLY A 99 -13.49 -2.97 9.40
CA GLY A 99 -13.24 -1.65 9.94
C GLY A 99 -12.14 -0.86 9.26
N LEU A 100 -11.70 -1.29 8.08
CA LEU A 100 -10.68 -0.56 7.35
C LEU A 100 -11.24 0.78 6.90
N LYS A 101 -10.45 1.83 7.10
CA LYS A 101 -10.79 3.17 6.67
C LYS A 101 -10.33 3.37 5.23
N LYS A 102 -10.77 4.47 4.64
CA LYS A 102 -10.41 4.81 3.27
C LYS A 102 -8.89 4.87 3.08
N TYR A 103 -8.17 5.37 4.06
CA TYR A 103 -6.71 5.50 4.03
C TYR A 103 -6.15 4.89 5.31
N THR A 104 -5.24 3.93 5.16
CA THR A 104 -4.59 3.30 6.30
C THR A 104 -3.08 3.38 6.10
N PRO A 105 -2.37 4.14 6.93
CA PRO A 105 -0.91 4.25 6.80
C PRO A 105 -0.24 2.96 7.24
N GLY A 106 0.92 2.68 6.67
CA GLY A 106 1.69 1.49 6.96
C GLY A 106 3.12 1.80 7.29
N GLU A 107 3.79 0.82 7.86
CA GLU A 107 5.19 0.92 8.24
C GLU A 107 5.95 -0.30 7.77
N TRP A 108 7.17 -0.06 7.30
CA TRP A 108 8.07 -1.13 6.86
C TRP A 108 8.82 -1.66 8.07
N ASP A 109 8.75 -2.97 8.32
CA ASP A 109 9.42 -3.58 9.46
C ASP A 109 10.73 -4.29 9.10
N GLY A 110 11.21 -4.11 7.85
CA GLY A 110 12.41 -4.79 7.36
C GLY A 110 12.10 -6.00 6.51
N GLU A 111 10.87 -6.48 6.54
CA GLU A 111 10.46 -7.67 5.81
C GLU A 111 9.15 -7.45 5.06
N LYS A 112 8.25 -6.69 5.63
CA LYS A 112 6.92 -6.47 5.09
C LYS A 112 6.39 -5.11 5.50
N LEU A 113 5.37 -4.66 4.79
CA LEU A 113 4.60 -3.50 5.23
C LEU A 113 3.49 -3.97 6.18
N VAL A 114 3.33 -3.24 7.26
CA VAL A 114 2.32 -3.52 8.27
C VAL A 114 1.36 -2.33 8.34
N PHE A 115 0.08 -2.60 8.14
CA PHE A 115 -0.97 -1.59 8.21
C PHE A 115 -1.88 -1.94 9.37
N LYS A 116 -2.02 -1.01 10.29
CA LYS A 116 -2.83 -1.23 11.49
C LYS A 116 -4.18 -0.52 11.33
N PHE A 117 -5.24 -1.26 11.51
CA PHE A 117 -6.59 -0.70 11.35
C PHE A 117 -7.47 -0.93 12.58
#